data_7eef4df1bc3291e3bf6719190d525f4b
#
_entry.id   7eef4df1bc3291e3bf6719190d525f4b
#
_cell.length_a   1.000
_cell.length_b   1.000
_cell.length_c   1.000
_cell.angle_alpha   90.00
_cell.angle_beta   90.00
_cell.angle_gamma   90.00
#
_symmetry.space_group_name_H-M   'P 1'
#
loop_
_entity.id
_entity.type
_entity.pdbx_description
1 polymer ?
#
loop_
_entity_poly.entity_id
_entity_poly.type
_entity_poly.pdbx_seq_one_letter_code
_entity_poly.pdbx_strand_id
1 'polypeptide(L)'
;SFVLFLLAAIGCLAKNSVSPMTVGNVFVKLNDSQAFAPVKFMNWGDTEVKSIMYTLCNMDTHECTDPVTLNFDTPLAVNEVRKINIPIPVGTSLGKVDLMLHVKEVNGDYNEYSSPITYITRCTVNKVPHKRVLIEDYTALWCQWCPVGMVATEALVREHPDDVVAISIHKGDELATTTAYQNGMLSDYAVNLPAVWCARKDKIAGYDGSGMYESEKNNLTFMNIDVKATWDEKGNNISVTTEVEPCANPVEGDTYAVGYVLTASGLKDDNWLQEANYSDYMSDTYKDAPPEMDFFRDPANYVVYNYYVKGVTFNHVAIVSQGIRNGVANSLPSVLKADEVQTHTTTFDNISQYSLIQDRNKLQVVAILFNTKTNAVENAAVCNISKNGDDSVTSIQHLNKVASSKTSVIYDVMGRKVNNMKTPGVYIVNGKTIVV
;
A
#
# COMPACT_ATOMS: atom_id res chain seq x y z
N SER A 1 -57.39 1.25 37.44
CA SER A 1 -56.04 0.80 37.73
C SER A 1 -55.47 0.04 36.52
N PHE A 2 -54.60 0.72 35.77
CA PHE A 2 -53.84 0.07 34.67
C PHE A 2 -52.52 -0.39 35.28
N VAL A 3 -52.32 -1.68 35.37
CA VAL A 3 -51.02 -2.26 35.77
C VAL A 3 -50.17 -2.38 34.50
N LEU A 4 -49.19 -1.53 34.39
CA LEU A 4 -48.14 -1.56 33.34
C LEU A 4 -47.19 -2.69 33.67
N PHE A 5 -47.25 -3.82 32.98
CA PHE A 5 -46.19 -4.83 33.02
C PHE A 5 -45.01 -4.35 32.21
N LEU A 6 -43.98 -3.88 32.90
CA LEU A 6 -42.65 -3.67 32.33
C LEU A 6 -42.01 -5.05 32.16
N LEU A 7 -42.12 -5.65 30.95
CA LEU A 7 -41.27 -6.77 30.57
C LEU A 7 -39.83 -6.26 30.40
N ALA A 8 -39.04 -6.38 31.47
CA ALA A 8 -37.61 -6.29 31.33
C ALA A 8 -37.17 -7.50 30.48
N ALA A 9 -36.82 -7.25 29.20
CA ALA A 9 -36.11 -8.23 28.42
C ALA A 9 -34.72 -8.36 29.06
N ILE A 10 -34.57 -9.35 29.95
CA ILE A 10 -33.25 -9.82 30.42
C ILE A 10 -32.68 -10.50 29.16
N GLY A 11 -31.93 -9.74 28.37
CA GLY A 11 -31.06 -10.32 27.35
C GLY A 11 -30.10 -11.24 28.09
N CYS A 12 -30.27 -12.55 27.93
CA CYS A 12 -29.30 -13.51 28.40
C CYS A 12 -28.01 -13.26 27.57
N LEU A 13 -27.08 -12.49 28.14
CA LEU A 13 -25.77 -12.34 27.55
C LEU A 13 -25.10 -13.72 27.59
N ALA A 14 -24.55 -14.15 26.48
CA ALA A 14 -23.82 -15.39 26.40
C ALA A 14 -22.63 -15.34 27.36
N LYS A 15 -22.48 -16.34 28.22
CA LYS A 15 -21.41 -16.37 29.22
C LYS A 15 -20.03 -16.46 28.57
N ASN A 16 -19.87 -17.37 27.63
CA ASN A 16 -18.63 -17.70 26.95
C ASN A 16 -18.78 -17.42 25.43
N SER A 17 -18.52 -16.21 24.99
CA SER A 17 -18.79 -15.78 23.63
C SER A 17 -17.59 -15.03 23.05
N VAL A 18 -16.83 -15.67 22.17
CA VAL A 18 -15.63 -15.09 21.54
C VAL A 18 -15.72 -15.22 20.02
N SER A 19 -15.56 -14.10 19.32
CA SER A 19 -15.36 -14.10 17.85
C SER A 19 -13.92 -13.90 17.48
N PRO A 20 -13.35 -14.73 16.59
CA PRO A 20 -12.15 -14.38 15.84
C PRO A 20 -12.53 -13.39 14.72
N MET A 21 -11.65 -12.43 14.44
CA MET A 21 -11.84 -11.44 13.39
C MET A 21 -10.94 -11.75 12.20
N THR A 22 -11.35 -11.33 11.02
CA THR A 22 -10.58 -11.52 9.78
C THR A 22 -9.14 -11.04 9.92
N VAL A 23 -8.25 -11.88 9.46
CA VAL A 23 -6.80 -11.62 9.40
C VAL A 23 -6.44 -11.54 7.93
N GLY A 24 -5.78 -10.57 7.46
CA GLY A 24 -5.33 -10.51 6.06
C GLY A 24 -4.36 -11.65 5.69
N ASN A 25 -3.57 -11.43 4.68
CA ASN A 25 -2.56 -12.40 4.24
C ASN A 25 -1.45 -12.55 5.31
N VAL A 26 -1.10 -13.77 5.63
CA VAL A 26 -0.02 -14.10 6.57
C VAL A 26 1.10 -14.77 5.80
N PHE A 27 2.21 -14.05 5.63
CA PHE A 27 3.40 -14.59 4.98
C PHE A 27 4.21 -15.43 5.97
N VAL A 28 4.54 -16.64 5.55
CA VAL A 28 5.40 -17.57 6.30
C VAL A 28 6.53 -18.07 5.39
N LYS A 29 7.67 -18.35 5.99
CA LYS A 29 8.80 -18.90 5.24
C LYS A 29 8.59 -20.37 4.94
N LEU A 30 8.98 -20.81 3.74
CA LEU A 30 8.94 -22.22 3.35
C LEU A 30 9.77 -23.09 4.31
N ASN A 31 9.17 -24.17 4.79
CA ASN A 31 9.79 -25.14 5.72
C ASN A 31 10.34 -24.51 7.02
N ASP A 32 9.73 -23.40 7.48
CA ASP A 32 10.09 -22.86 8.78
C ASP A 32 9.68 -23.82 9.89
N SER A 33 10.38 -23.74 11.02
CA SER A 33 10.09 -24.59 12.20
C SER A 33 8.78 -24.23 12.89
N GLN A 34 8.33 -22.98 12.76
CA GLN A 34 7.12 -22.45 13.37
C GLN A 34 6.50 -21.38 12.46
N ALA A 35 5.17 -21.28 12.51
CA ALA A 35 4.43 -20.22 11.82
C ALA A 35 3.34 -19.66 12.76
N PHE A 36 3.08 -18.35 12.66
CA PHE A 36 2.12 -17.65 13.51
C PHE A 36 1.24 -16.72 12.68
N ALA A 37 -0.01 -16.55 13.12
CA ALA A 37 -0.94 -15.57 12.55
C ALA A 37 -1.43 -14.58 13.62
N PRO A 38 -1.45 -13.26 13.29
CA PRO A 38 -1.87 -12.21 14.23
C PRO A 38 -3.40 -12.03 14.23
N VAL A 39 -4.12 -12.93 14.90
CA VAL A 39 -5.59 -12.91 14.97
C VAL A 39 -6.09 -11.94 16.03
N LYS A 40 -7.13 -11.17 15.73
CA LYS A 40 -7.88 -10.39 16.71
C LYS A 40 -9.03 -11.23 17.25
N PHE A 41 -9.18 -11.26 18.57
CA PHE A 41 -10.33 -11.88 19.25
C PHE A 41 -11.13 -10.81 19.99
N MET A 42 -12.45 -10.88 19.88
CA MET A 42 -13.39 -10.03 20.61
C MET A 42 -14.17 -10.87 21.61
N ASN A 43 -14.16 -10.46 22.89
CA ASN A 43 -14.97 -11.06 23.93
C ASN A 43 -16.38 -10.40 23.95
N TRP A 44 -17.37 -11.13 23.49
CA TRP A 44 -18.79 -10.75 23.50
C TRP A 44 -19.52 -11.31 24.72
N GLY A 45 -18.85 -12.13 25.55
CA GLY A 45 -19.41 -12.73 26.74
C GLY A 45 -19.53 -11.75 27.90
N ASP A 46 -20.13 -12.20 28.99
CA ASP A 46 -20.29 -11.47 30.24
C ASP A 46 -19.19 -11.78 31.25
N THR A 47 -18.26 -12.68 30.92
CA THR A 47 -17.12 -13.08 31.77
C THR A 47 -15.79 -12.84 31.08
N GLU A 48 -14.73 -12.67 31.86
CA GLU A 48 -13.36 -12.63 31.36
C GLU A 48 -12.97 -13.95 30.71
N VAL A 49 -12.27 -13.88 29.57
CA VAL A 49 -11.77 -15.05 28.85
C VAL A 49 -10.33 -15.32 29.27
N LYS A 50 -10.10 -16.48 29.89
CA LYS A 50 -8.79 -16.95 30.34
C LYS A 50 -8.13 -17.89 29.32
N SER A 51 -8.94 -18.62 28.58
CA SER A 51 -8.45 -19.51 27.54
C SER A 51 -9.46 -19.68 26.41
N ILE A 52 -8.96 -20.02 25.21
CA ILE A 52 -9.77 -20.49 24.08
C ILE A 52 -9.19 -21.81 23.59
N MET A 53 -10.05 -22.70 23.07
CA MET A 53 -9.63 -23.87 22.30
C MET A 53 -10.08 -23.69 20.85
N TYR A 54 -9.17 -23.89 19.91
CA TYR A 54 -9.44 -23.74 18.48
C TYR A 54 -8.86 -24.88 17.65
N THR A 55 -9.37 -25.01 16.41
CA THR A 55 -8.81 -25.84 15.35
C THR A 55 -8.57 -24.99 14.12
N LEU A 56 -7.63 -25.40 13.26
CA LEU A 56 -7.34 -24.84 11.95
C LEU A 56 -7.57 -25.91 10.90
N CYS A 57 -8.46 -25.66 9.94
CA CYS A 57 -8.73 -26.59 8.85
C CYS A 57 -8.26 -26.01 7.52
N ASN A 58 -7.49 -26.78 6.77
CA ASN A 58 -7.10 -26.45 5.40
C ASN A 58 -8.33 -26.55 4.51
N MET A 59 -8.65 -25.46 3.79
CA MET A 59 -9.88 -25.38 2.98
C MET A 59 -9.81 -26.20 1.69
N ASP A 60 -8.60 -26.54 1.22
CA ASP A 60 -8.40 -27.34 0.01
C ASP A 60 -8.44 -28.84 0.30
N THR A 61 -7.76 -29.28 1.39
CA THR A 61 -7.68 -30.72 1.76
C THR A 61 -8.73 -31.16 2.76
N HIS A 62 -9.40 -30.21 3.44
CA HIS A 62 -10.34 -30.41 4.55
C HIS A 62 -9.71 -31.09 5.79
N GLU A 63 -8.38 -31.18 5.85
CA GLU A 63 -7.66 -31.66 7.02
C GLU A 63 -7.61 -30.59 8.11
N CYS A 64 -7.90 -30.98 9.34
CA CYS A 64 -7.87 -30.08 10.49
C CYS A 64 -6.72 -30.45 11.44
N THR A 65 -6.17 -29.47 12.13
CA THR A 65 -5.22 -29.69 13.22
C THR A 65 -5.91 -30.36 14.40
N ASP A 66 -5.12 -31.01 15.28
CA ASP A 66 -5.59 -31.28 16.63
C ASP A 66 -6.02 -29.97 17.31
N PRO A 67 -6.99 -30.03 18.26
CA PRO A 67 -7.39 -28.87 19.02
C PRO A 67 -6.21 -28.25 19.79
N VAL A 68 -6.05 -26.92 19.67
CA VAL A 68 -5.02 -26.15 20.38
C VAL A 68 -5.69 -25.30 21.46
N THR A 69 -5.22 -25.44 22.70
CA THR A 69 -5.64 -24.55 23.79
C THR A 69 -4.64 -23.40 23.94
N LEU A 70 -5.14 -22.18 23.83
CA LEU A 70 -4.40 -20.94 24.06
C LEU A 70 -4.83 -20.34 25.40
N ASN A 71 -3.92 -20.28 26.35
CA ASN A 71 -4.12 -19.61 27.64
C ASN A 71 -3.64 -18.16 27.53
N PHE A 72 -4.39 -17.21 28.06
CA PHE A 72 -4.04 -15.79 28.06
C PHE A 72 -3.32 -15.45 29.38
N ASP A 73 -2.12 -14.89 29.28
CA ASP A 73 -1.35 -14.40 30.44
C ASP A 73 -2.14 -13.36 31.25
N THR A 74 -2.88 -12.52 30.52
CA THR A 74 -3.87 -11.60 31.11
C THR A 74 -5.22 -11.95 30.51
N PRO A 75 -6.26 -12.21 31.27
CA PRO A 75 -7.59 -12.50 30.75
C PRO A 75 -8.09 -11.42 29.80
N LEU A 76 -8.83 -11.80 28.76
CA LEU A 76 -9.47 -10.88 27.83
C LEU A 76 -10.76 -10.36 28.48
N ALA A 77 -10.78 -9.08 28.81
CA ALA A 77 -11.92 -8.46 29.49
C ALA A 77 -13.18 -8.44 28.60
N VAL A 78 -14.34 -8.29 29.23
CA VAL A 78 -15.62 -8.13 28.53
C VAL A 78 -15.55 -6.93 27.58
N ASN A 79 -16.02 -7.12 26.35
CA ASN A 79 -15.96 -6.13 25.26
C ASN A 79 -14.54 -5.74 24.80
N GLU A 80 -13.51 -6.44 25.24
CA GLU A 80 -12.15 -6.19 24.76
C GLU A 80 -11.90 -6.86 23.41
N VAL A 81 -11.18 -6.14 22.53
CA VAL A 81 -10.57 -6.69 21.32
C VAL A 81 -9.06 -6.75 21.52
N ARG A 82 -8.49 -7.94 21.38
CA ARG A 82 -7.04 -8.12 21.50
C ARG A 82 -6.47 -8.88 20.30
N LYS A 83 -5.35 -8.39 19.78
CA LYS A 83 -4.56 -9.06 18.75
C LYS A 83 -3.56 -10.02 19.41
N ILE A 84 -3.60 -11.28 19.00
CA ILE A 84 -2.77 -12.35 19.56
C ILE A 84 -2.16 -13.16 18.42
N ASN A 85 -0.87 -13.45 18.50
CA ASN A 85 -0.20 -14.34 17.56
C ASN A 85 -0.50 -15.80 17.95
N ILE A 86 -1.28 -16.47 17.12
CA ILE A 86 -1.58 -17.90 17.31
C ILE A 86 -0.69 -18.77 16.43
N PRO A 87 -0.27 -19.97 16.89
CA PRO A 87 0.39 -20.96 16.03
C PRO A 87 -0.53 -21.39 14.90
N ILE A 88 0.04 -21.49 13.70
CA ILE A 88 -0.63 -22.03 12.50
C ILE A 88 0.25 -23.11 11.86
N PRO A 89 -0.30 -24.03 11.06
CA PRO A 89 0.50 -25.01 10.31
C PRO A 89 1.58 -24.34 9.46
N VAL A 90 2.79 -24.88 9.48
CA VAL A 90 3.91 -24.43 8.65
C VAL A 90 3.64 -24.67 7.17
N GLY A 91 4.28 -23.88 6.32
CA GLY A 91 4.19 -24.04 4.86
C GLY A 91 5.23 -25.04 4.34
N THR A 92 4.80 -26.08 3.67
CA THR A 92 5.66 -27.12 3.07
C THR A 92 5.79 -27.01 1.55
N SER A 93 5.00 -26.12 0.93
CA SER A 93 5.05 -25.78 -0.50
C SER A 93 4.79 -24.30 -0.69
N LEU A 94 5.40 -23.69 -1.70
CA LEU A 94 5.18 -22.29 -2.08
C LEU A 94 3.73 -22.07 -2.52
N GLY A 95 3.18 -20.88 -2.19
CA GLY A 95 1.85 -20.48 -2.59
C GLY A 95 0.92 -20.20 -1.42
N LYS A 96 -0.36 -20.03 -1.71
CA LYS A 96 -1.38 -19.74 -0.70
C LYS A 96 -2.16 -20.97 -0.28
N VAL A 97 -2.56 -20.99 0.97
CA VAL A 97 -3.53 -21.92 1.53
C VAL A 97 -4.47 -21.15 2.44
N ASP A 98 -5.77 -21.31 2.26
CA ASP A 98 -6.76 -20.72 3.14
C ASP A 98 -7.04 -21.68 4.30
N LEU A 99 -6.86 -21.18 5.53
CA LEU A 99 -7.10 -21.91 6.77
C LEU A 99 -8.34 -21.36 7.44
N MET A 100 -9.31 -22.21 7.75
CA MET A 100 -10.46 -21.84 8.57
C MET A 100 -10.09 -22.01 10.04
N LEU A 101 -10.02 -20.91 10.78
CA LEU A 101 -9.91 -20.90 12.22
C LEU A 101 -11.30 -21.05 12.85
N HIS A 102 -11.50 -22.05 13.70
CA HIS A 102 -12.72 -22.26 14.46
C HIS A 102 -12.43 -22.27 15.95
N VAL A 103 -12.92 -21.26 16.68
CA VAL A 103 -12.85 -21.21 18.16
C VAL A 103 -13.99 -22.02 18.75
N LYS A 104 -13.69 -23.20 19.26
CA LYS A 104 -14.68 -24.18 19.74
C LYS A 104 -15.08 -23.98 21.19
N GLU A 105 -14.10 -23.65 22.04
CA GLU A 105 -14.32 -23.49 23.48
C GLU A 105 -13.75 -22.17 24.00
N VAL A 106 -14.37 -21.67 25.05
CA VAL A 106 -13.97 -20.49 25.83
C VAL A 106 -14.01 -20.90 27.31
N ASN A 107 -12.89 -20.74 28.01
CA ASN A 107 -12.74 -21.13 29.43
C ASN A 107 -13.07 -22.62 29.70
N GLY A 108 -12.92 -23.49 28.69
CA GLY A 108 -13.22 -24.93 28.80
C GLY A 108 -14.68 -25.30 28.50
N ASP A 109 -15.54 -24.35 28.24
CA ASP A 109 -16.94 -24.56 27.83
C ASP A 109 -17.15 -24.24 26.36
N TYR A 110 -18.29 -24.68 25.80
CA TYR A 110 -18.67 -24.38 24.41
C TYR A 110 -18.70 -22.87 24.14
N ASN A 111 -18.16 -22.46 22.98
CA ASN A 111 -18.22 -21.06 22.52
C ASN A 111 -19.63 -20.72 22.02
N GLU A 112 -20.35 -19.88 22.74
CA GLU A 112 -21.73 -19.50 22.45
C GLU A 112 -21.87 -18.44 21.32
N TYR A 113 -20.76 -17.95 20.77
CA TYR A 113 -20.81 -17.00 19.64
C TYR A 113 -21.37 -17.67 18.39
N SER A 114 -22.33 -17.03 17.73
CA SER A 114 -23.08 -17.62 16.60
C SER A 114 -22.23 -17.95 15.37
N SER A 115 -21.09 -17.27 15.17
CA SER A 115 -20.18 -17.49 14.06
C SER A 115 -18.72 -17.47 14.51
N PRO A 116 -18.26 -18.50 15.26
CA PRO A 116 -16.94 -18.53 15.90
C PRO A 116 -15.83 -18.91 14.94
N ILE A 117 -15.95 -18.50 13.67
CA ILE A 117 -15.00 -18.83 12.60
C ILE A 117 -14.43 -17.56 11.94
N THR A 118 -13.21 -17.66 11.46
CA THR A 118 -12.61 -16.72 10.51
C THR A 118 -11.63 -17.44 9.59
N TYR A 119 -11.15 -16.75 8.56
CA TYR A 119 -10.22 -17.32 7.60
C TYR A 119 -8.87 -16.61 7.68
N ILE A 120 -7.80 -17.38 7.52
CA ILE A 120 -6.42 -16.92 7.48
C ILE A 120 -5.84 -17.38 6.16
N THR A 121 -5.47 -16.46 5.27
CA THR A 121 -4.73 -16.81 4.06
C THR A 121 -3.25 -16.91 4.38
N ARG A 122 -2.75 -18.15 4.55
CA ARG A 122 -1.32 -18.42 4.71
C ARG A 122 -0.63 -18.38 3.35
N CYS A 123 0.34 -17.48 3.21
CA CYS A 123 1.16 -17.31 2.00
C CYS A 123 2.58 -17.83 2.28
N THR A 124 2.91 -18.99 1.74
CA THR A 124 4.24 -19.61 1.93
C THR A 124 5.18 -19.14 0.84
N VAL A 125 6.30 -18.53 1.22
CA VAL A 125 7.28 -17.93 0.31
C VAL A 125 8.71 -18.13 0.82
N ASN A 126 9.71 -18.03 -0.05
CA ASN A 126 11.11 -17.90 0.36
C ASN A 126 11.45 -16.44 0.68
N LYS A 127 10.81 -15.49 -0.01
CA LYS A 127 10.99 -14.05 0.15
C LYS A 127 9.62 -13.37 0.13
N VAL A 128 9.36 -12.53 1.12
CA VAL A 128 8.10 -11.76 1.17
C VAL A 128 8.11 -10.70 0.07
N PRO A 129 7.11 -10.67 -0.82
CA PRO A 129 7.05 -9.64 -1.86
C PRO A 129 6.80 -8.26 -1.27
N HIS A 130 7.43 -7.24 -1.84
CA HIS A 130 7.16 -5.87 -1.49
C HIS A 130 6.03 -5.32 -2.35
N LYS A 131 4.80 -5.38 -1.86
CA LYS A 131 3.64 -4.77 -2.52
C LYS A 131 3.74 -3.25 -2.42
N ARG A 132 3.75 -2.56 -3.58
CA ARG A 132 3.57 -1.11 -3.68
C ARG A 132 2.21 -0.81 -4.32
N VAL A 133 1.65 0.33 -3.97
CA VAL A 133 0.33 0.76 -4.43
C VAL A 133 0.50 1.85 -5.47
N LEU A 134 -0.01 1.60 -6.67
CA LEU A 134 -0.05 2.59 -7.75
C LEU A 134 -1.20 3.56 -7.52
N ILE A 135 -0.89 4.86 -7.48
CA ILE A 135 -1.86 5.95 -7.46
C ILE A 135 -1.72 6.74 -8.77
N GLU A 136 -2.79 6.82 -9.55
CA GLU A 136 -2.87 7.60 -10.79
C GLU A 136 -3.87 8.73 -10.61
N ASP A 137 -3.37 9.98 -10.50
CA ASP A 137 -4.18 11.19 -10.40
C ASP A 137 -4.39 11.81 -11.79
N TYR A 138 -5.57 11.61 -12.36
CA TYR A 138 -5.99 12.29 -13.57
C TYR A 138 -6.55 13.66 -13.21
N THR A 139 -5.89 14.71 -13.69
CA THR A 139 -6.04 16.09 -13.27
C THR A 139 -5.98 17.07 -14.44
N ALA A 140 -6.25 18.36 -14.16
CA ALA A 140 -6.04 19.44 -15.12
C ALA A 140 -5.99 20.81 -14.43
N LEU A 141 -5.26 21.79 -15.00
CA LEU A 141 -5.22 23.16 -14.51
C LEU A 141 -6.59 23.84 -14.54
N TRP A 142 -7.42 23.55 -15.53
CA TRP A 142 -8.78 24.10 -15.70
C TRP A 142 -9.84 23.40 -14.82
N CYS A 143 -9.44 22.47 -13.98
CA CYS A 143 -10.35 21.70 -13.14
C CYS A 143 -10.38 22.27 -11.70
N GLN A 144 -11.42 23.01 -11.36
CA GLN A 144 -11.57 23.68 -10.07
C GLN A 144 -11.60 22.73 -8.85
N TRP A 145 -11.91 21.44 -9.04
CA TRP A 145 -11.97 20.45 -7.96
C TRP A 145 -10.72 19.57 -7.89
N CYS A 146 -9.80 19.68 -8.87
CA CYS A 146 -8.62 18.84 -8.96
C CYS A 146 -7.59 19.03 -7.83
N PRO A 147 -7.48 20.17 -7.13
CA PRO A 147 -6.62 20.26 -5.96
C PRO A 147 -6.84 19.17 -4.91
N VAL A 148 -8.08 18.69 -4.73
CA VAL A 148 -8.38 17.58 -3.80
C VAL A 148 -7.65 16.29 -4.20
N GLY A 149 -7.60 15.95 -5.50
CA GLY A 149 -6.87 14.80 -6.00
C GLY A 149 -5.35 14.93 -5.79
N MET A 150 -4.81 16.12 -6.09
CA MET A 150 -3.40 16.43 -5.83
C MET A 150 -3.05 16.27 -4.34
N VAL A 151 -3.88 16.83 -3.45
CA VAL A 151 -3.70 16.72 -1.99
C VAL A 151 -3.75 15.26 -1.54
N ALA A 152 -4.72 14.48 -1.99
CA ALA A 152 -4.83 13.06 -1.65
C ALA A 152 -3.59 12.26 -2.09
N THR A 153 -3.09 12.52 -3.29
CA THR A 153 -1.90 11.85 -3.84
C THR A 153 -0.64 12.22 -3.07
N GLU A 154 -0.41 13.52 -2.82
CA GLU A 154 0.77 13.99 -2.08
C GLU A 154 0.76 13.53 -0.62
N ALA A 155 -0.41 13.52 0.04
CA ALA A 155 -0.55 13.01 1.40
C ALA A 155 -0.17 11.52 1.48
N LEU A 156 -0.66 10.68 0.55
CA LEU A 156 -0.31 9.27 0.49
C LEU A 156 1.19 9.05 0.24
N VAL A 157 1.81 9.82 -0.65
CA VAL A 157 3.27 9.75 -0.91
C VAL A 157 4.06 10.13 0.34
N ARG A 158 3.64 11.18 1.05
CA ARG A 158 4.30 11.63 2.29
C ARG A 158 4.17 10.60 3.42
N GLU A 159 3.01 9.98 3.56
CA GLU A 159 2.72 9.02 4.63
C GLU A 159 3.32 7.65 4.37
N HIS A 160 3.40 7.25 3.09
CA HIS A 160 3.85 5.94 2.65
C HIS A 160 4.92 6.01 1.55
N PRO A 161 6.06 6.70 1.78
CA PRO A 161 7.04 7.01 0.72
C PRO A 161 7.68 5.78 0.08
N ASP A 162 7.75 4.65 0.79
CA ASP A 162 8.32 3.39 0.30
C ASP A 162 7.29 2.50 -0.41
N ASP A 163 6.01 2.77 -0.21
CA ASP A 163 4.91 1.90 -0.61
C ASP A 163 3.99 2.50 -1.67
N VAL A 164 3.99 3.82 -1.84
CA VAL A 164 3.16 4.51 -2.84
C VAL A 164 3.99 4.88 -4.06
N VAL A 165 3.46 4.52 -5.23
CA VAL A 165 3.96 4.94 -6.54
C VAL A 165 2.94 5.86 -7.18
N ALA A 166 3.26 7.15 -7.30
CA ALA A 166 2.33 8.17 -7.78
C ALA A 166 2.63 8.61 -9.22
N ILE A 167 1.57 8.87 -9.99
CA ILE A 167 1.64 9.43 -11.34
C ILE A 167 0.50 10.45 -11.47
N SER A 168 0.83 11.69 -11.85
CA SER A 168 -0.15 12.74 -12.16
C SER A 168 -0.29 12.88 -13.67
N ILE A 169 -1.50 12.69 -14.18
CA ILE A 169 -1.80 12.66 -15.62
C ILE A 169 -2.67 13.87 -15.96
N HIS A 170 -2.06 14.87 -16.57
CA HIS A 170 -2.74 16.08 -17.01
C HIS A 170 -3.54 15.88 -18.30
N LYS A 171 -4.72 16.50 -18.38
CA LYS A 171 -5.64 16.40 -19.51
C LYS A 171 -5.93 17.76 -20.11
N GLY A 172 -5.38 18.00 -21.31
CA GLY A 172 -5.75 19.16 -22.14
C GLY A 172 -5.36 20.51 -21.56
N ASP A 173 -4.21 20.57 -20.91
CA ASP A 173 -3.58 21.78 -20.35
C ASP A 173 -2.09 21.82 -20.71
N GLU A 174 -1.36 22.80 -20.18
CA GLU A 174 0.05 23.03 -20.46
C GLU A 174 0.97 21.91 -19.92
N LEU A 175 0.52 21.15 -18.94
CA LEU A 175 1.24 20.01 -18.36
C LEU A 175 0.89 18.68 -19.05
N ALA A 176 -0.13 18.68 -19.92
CA ALA A 176 -0.53 17.50 -20.68
C ALA A 176 0.46 17.20 -21.80
N THR A 177 1.06 16.02 -21.80
CA THR A 177 1.88 15.55 -22.93
C THR A 177 1.12 14.50 -23.73
N THR A 178 1.20 14.60 -25.06
CA THR A 178 0.54 13.65 -25.97
C THR A 178 1.15 12.25 -25.93
N THR A 179 2.35 12.13 -25.35
CA THR A 179 3.11 10.88 -25.26
C THR A 179 2.92 10.16 -23.93
N ALA A 180 2.29 10.81 -22.94
CA ALA A 180 2.17 10.24 -21.60
C ALA A 180 1.15 9.10 -21.54
N TYR A 181 -0.12 9.43 -21.72
CA TYR A 181 -1.21 8.47 -21.56
C TYR A 181 -2.07 8.39 -22.82
N GLN A 182 -1.73 7.44 -23.68
CA GLN A 182 -2.37 7.19 -24.98
C GLN A 182 -3.33 5.99 -24.92
N ASN A 183 -3.81 5.56 -26.10
CA ASN A 183 -4.58 4.33 -26.29
C ASN A 183 -5.88 4.28 -25.47
N GLY A 184 -6.61 5.38 -25.39
CA GLY A 184 -7.90 5.43 -24.73
C GLY A 184 -7.84 5.55 -23.19
N MET A 185 -6.65 5.65 -22.59
CA MET A 185 -6.52 5.76 -21.13
C MET A 185 -7.27 6.98 -20.57
N LEU A 186 -7.19 8.15 -21.24
CA LEU A 186 -7.90 9.34 -20.78
C LEU A 186 -9.42 9.21 -20.93
N SER A 187 -9.92 8.52 -21.95
CA SER A 187 -11.35 8.27 -22.09
C SER A 187 -11.90 7.28 -21.07
N ASP A 188 -11.10 6.33 -20.66
CA ASP A 188 -11.52 5.29 -19.71
C ASP A 188 -11.44 5.77 -18.26
N TYR A 189 -10.36 6.49 -17.90
CA TYR A 189 -10.05 6.81 -16.49
C TYR A 189 -10.29 8.30 -16.13
N ALA A 190 -10.29 9.22 -17.12
CA ALA A 190 -10.45 10.66 -16.91
C ALA A 190 -11.77 11.22 -17.46
N VAL A 191 -12.87 10.48 -17.33
CA VAL A 191 -14.21 10.93 -17.79
C VAL A 191 -14.63 12.19 -17.04
N ASN A 192 -14.53 12.16 -15.71
CA ASN A 192 -14.78 13.31 -14.84
C ASN A 192 -13.54 13.53 -13.97
N LEU A 193 -13.09 14.79 -13.85
CA LEU A 193 -11.96 15.17 -13.02
C LEU A 193 -12.42 15.84 -11.70
N PRO A 194 -11.67 15.71 -10.60
CA PRO A 194 -10.50 14.84 -10.44
C PRO A 194 -10.86 13.36 -10.51
N ALA A 195 -9.90 12.53 -10.94
CA ALA A 195 -10.07 11.08 -10.95
C ALA A 195 -8.80 10.41 -10.44
N VAL A 196 -8.70 10.24 -9.13
CA VAL A 196 -7.59 9.55 -8.49
C VAL A 196 -7.92 8.07 -8.37
N TRP A 197 -7.13 7.23 -9.05
CA TRP A 197 -7.33 5.79 -9.06
C TRP A 197 -6.27 5.09 -8.21
N CYS A 198 -6.73 4.18 -7.36
CA CYS A 198 -5.90 3.24 -6.63
C CYS A 198 -5.81 1.93 -7.40
N ALA A 199 -4.63 1.58 -7.91
CA ALA A 199 -4.35 0.39 -8.71
C ALA A 199 -5.35 0.16 -9.87
N ARG A 200 -5.94 1.23 -10.42
CA ARG A 200 -6.98 1.21 -11.47
C ARG A 200 -8.27 0.46 -11.11
N LYS A 201 -8.47 0.15 -9.83
CA LYS A 201 -9.65 -0.57 -9.32
C LYS A 201 -10.68 0.39 -8.73
N ASP A 202 -10.25 1.20 -7.78
CA ASP A 202 -11.11 2.05 -6.98
C ASP A 202 -10.71 3.52 -7.11
N LYS A 203 -11.70 4.41 -7.10
CA LYS A 203 -11.47 5.86 -7.09
C LYS A 203 -11.42 6.39 -5.67
N ILE A 204 -10.38 7.15 -5.36
CA ILE A 204 -10.30 7.92 -4.13
C ILE A 204 -11.26 9.09 -4.24
N ALA A 205 -12.19 9.19 -3.31
CA ALA A 205 -13.14 10.29 -3.21
C ALA A 205 -12.67 11.28 -2.13
N GLY A 206 -12.44 12.53 -2.51
CA GLY A 206 -11.94 13.57 -1.60
C GLY A 206 -10.43 13.49 -1.40
N TYR A 207 -9.96 14.02 -0.28
CA TYR A 207 -8.54 14.17 0.06
C TYR A 207 -7.99 13.03 0.94
N ASP A 208 -8.83 12.11 1.40
CA ASP A 208 -8.42 10.94 2.21
C ASP A 208 -8.44 9.68 1.37
N GLY A 209 -7.26 9.20 0.99
CA GLY A 209 -7.05 7.95 0.28
C GLY A 209 -6.66 6.77 1.16
N SER A 210 -6.53 6.97 2.47
CA SER A 210 -5.95 5.97 3.40
C SER A 210 -6.67 4.63 3.37
N GLY A 211 -8.00 4.64 3.38
CA GLY A 211 -8.79 3.39 3.35
C GLY A 211 -8.59 2.57 2.08
N MET A 212 -8.47 3.23 0.92
CA MET A 212 -8.22 2.53 -0.36
C MET A 212 -6.77 2.07 -0.48
N TYR A 213 -5.82 2.89 -0.01
CA TYR A 213 -4.42 2.49 0.10
C TYR A 213 -4.28 1.24 0.97
N GLU A 214 -4.83 1.22 2.18
CA GLU A 214 -4.76 0.07 3.09
C GLU A 214 -5.42 -1.18 2.48
N SER A 215 -6.55 -1.02 1.81
CA SER A 215 -7.23 -2.12 1.11
C SER A 215 -6.33 -2.70 0.02
N GLU A 216 -5.75 -1.86 -0.86
CA GLU A 216 -4.89 -2.34 -1.95
C GLU A 216 -3.52 -2.84 -1.43
N LYS A 217 -2.95 -2.22 -0.39
CA LYS A 217 -1.71 -2.68 0.24
C LYS A 217 -1.84 -4.09 0.82
N ASN A 218 -3.02 -4.42 1.31
CA ASN A 218 -3.34 -5.75 1.86
C ASN A 218 -3.78 -6.76 0.79
N ASN A 219 -3.98 -6.35 -0.46
CA ASN A 219 -4.23 -7.30 -1.54
C ASN A 219 -3.01 -8.18 -1.78
N LEU A 220 -3.28 -9.49 -1.88
CA LEU A 220 -2.22 -10.46 -2.09
C LEU A 220 -1.55 -10.25 -3.45
N THR A 221 -0.23 -10.18 -3.43
CA THR A 221 0.62 -10.40 -4.60
C THR A 221 1.73 -11.37 -4.23
N PHE A 222 2.17 -12.19 -5.18
CA PHE A 222 3.38 -12.98 -5.09
C PHE A 222 4.49 -12.43 -6.00
N MET A 223 4.30 -11.25 -6.57
CA MET A 223 5.20 -10.68 -7.57
C MET A 223 6.00 -9.52 -6.99
N ASN A 224 7.31 -9.69 -6.87
CA ASN A 224 8.23 -8.57 -6.70
C ASN A 224 8.50 -7.89 -8.03
N ILE A 225 8.67 -6.57 -7.99
CA ILE A 225 9.17 -5.77 -9.10
C ILE A 225 10.15 -4.74 -8.57
N ASP A 226 11.31 -4.64 -9.20
CA ASP A 226 12.30 -3.60 -8.97
C ASP A 226 12.70 -2.96 -10.30
N VAL A 227 13.03 -1.66 -10.27
CA VAL A 227 13.41 -0.89 -11.44
C VAL A 227 14.67 -0.08 -11.16
N LYS A 228 15.56 -0.02 -12.16
CA LYS A 228 16.77 0.82 -12.18
C LYS A 228 16.78 1.62 -13.46
N ALA A 229 17.22 2.86 -13.39
CA ALA A 229 17.34 3.73 -14.56
C ALA A 229 18.65 4.50 -14.54
N THR A 230 19.32 4.59 -15.69
CA THR A 230 20.59 5.27 -15.85
C THR A 230 20.59 6.17 -17.08
N TRP A 231 21.23 7.35 -16.97
CA TRP A 231 21.50 8.19 -18.11
C TRP A 231 22.58 7.57 -19.00
N ASP A 232 22.44 7.75 -20.31
CA ASP A 232 23.55 7.52 -21.22
C ASP A 232 24.67 8.56 -21.00
N GLU A 233 25.85 8.34 -21.59
CA GLU A 233 27.02 9.23 -21.45
C GLU A 233 26.71 10.68 -21.91
N LYS A 234 25.81 10.85 -22.88
CA LYS A 234 25.40 12.16 -23.41
C LYS A 234 24.32 12.82 -22.57
N GLY A 235 23.71 12.09 -21.63
CA GLY A 235 22.62 12.57 -20.81
C GLY A 235 21.33 12.84 -21.56
N ASN A 236 21.09 12.14 -22.68
CA ASN A 236 19.90 12.35 -23.49
C ASN A 236 18.97 11.15 -23.62
N ASN A 237 19.44 9.97 -23.29
CA ASN A 237 18.65 8.75 -23.23
C ASN A 237 18.72 8.14 -21.83
N ILE A 238 17.65 7.48 -21.44
CA ILE A 238 17.55 6.80 -20.13
C ILE A 238 17.35 5.31 -20.41
N SER A 239 18.35 4.52 -20.03
CA SER A 239 18.25 3.06 -20.03
C SER A 239 17.54 2.59 -18.77
N VAL A 240 16.56 1.74 -18.91
CA VAL A 240 15.74 1.19 -17.81
C VAL A 240 15.90 -0.31 -17.76
N THR A 241 16.21 -0.83 -16.59
CA THR A 241 16.24 -2.27 -16.30
C THR A 241 15.24 -2.58 -15.21
N THR A 242 14.35 -3.53 -15.48
CA THR A 242 13.34 -3.99 -14.53
C THR A 242 13.56 -5.46 -14.24
N GLU A 243 13.53 -5.82 -12.97
CA GLU A 243 13.60 -7.19 -12.47
C GLU A 243 12.24 -7.56 -11.87
N VAL A 244 11.68 -8.68 -12.32
CA VAL A 244 10.43 -9.25 -11.80
C VAL A 244 10.72 -10.62 -11.24
N GLU A 245 10.38 -10.86 -9.97
CA GLU A 245 10.63 -12.12 -9.26
C GLU A 245 9.32 -12.65 -8.66
N PRO A 246 8.76 -13.74 -9.17
CA PRO A 246 7.65 -14.41 -8.52
C PRO A 246 8.12 -15.11 -7.23
N CYS A 247 7.50 -14.80 -6.09
CA CYS A 247 7.79 -15.45 -4.80
C CYS A 247 7.05 -16.77 -4.59
N ALA A 248 6.09 -17.07 -5.48
CA ALA A 248 5.42 -18.36 -5.64
C ALA A 248 5.06 -18.53 -7.11
N ASN A 249 4.76 -19.75 -7.54
CA ASN A 249 4.30 -19.97 -8.91
C ASN A 249 3.01 -19.19 -9.16
N PRO A 250 2.94 -18.39 -10.25
CA PRO A 250 1.70 -17.73 -10.64
C PRO A 250 0.57 -18.73 -10.89
N VAL A 251 -0.66 -18.22 -10.88
CA VAL A 251 -1.83 -19.02 -11.24
C VAL A 251 -1.68 -19.50 -12.69
N GLU A 252 -2.00 -20.77 -12.94
CA GLU A 252 -1.90 -21.35 -14.28
C GLU A 252 -2.69 -20.56 -15.31
N GLY A 253 -2.04 -20.22 -16.42
CA GLY A 253 -2.60 -19.42 -17.49
C GLY A 253 -2.59 -17.91 -17.26
N ASP A 254 -2.07 -17.42 -16.15
CA ASP A 254 -1.80 -15.99 -15.97
C ASP A 254 -0.52 -15.61 -16.70
N THR A 255 -0.56 -14.45 -17.34
CA THR A 255 0.58 -13.87 -18.06
C THR A 255 0.79 -12.45 -17.59
N TYR A 256 2.03 -11.99 -17.66
CA TYR A 256 2.42 -10.69 -17.11
C TYR A 256 3.21 -9.86 -18.10
N ALA A 257 3.13 -8.54 -17.97
CA ALA A 257 3.94 -7.61 -18.74
C ALA A 257 4.24 -6.35 -17.93
N VAL A 258 5.33 -5.66 -18.27
CA VAL A 258 5.75 -4.43 -17.60
C VAL A 258 5.48 -3.23 -18.51
N GLY A 259 4.83 -2.20 -17.97
CA GLY A 259 4.70 -0.88 -18.59
C GLY A 259 5.56 0.14 -17.87
N TYR A 260 5.85 1.27 -18.52
CA TYR A 260 6.77 2.28 -18.02
C TYR A 260 6.21 3.69 -18.16
N VAL A 261 6.52 4.55 -17.19
CA VAL A 261 6.24 5.98 -17.25
C VAL A 261 7.46 6.76 -16.77
N LEU A 262 7.89 7.74 -17.57
CA LEU A 262 8.82 8.76 -17.10
C LEU A 262 8.01 9.89 -16.49
N THR A 263 8.29 10.26 -15.26
CA THR A 263 7.63 11.36 -14.54
C THR A 263 8.61 12.47 -14.21
N ALA A 264 8.10 13.70 -14.10
CA ALA A 264 8.83 14.86 -13.63
C ALA A 264 8.14 15.49 -12.43
N SER A 265 8.94 15.93 -11.45
CA SER A 265 8.44 16.59 -10.23
C SER A 265 9.04 17.98 -10.05
N GLY A 266 8.38 18.80 -9.22
CA GLY A 266 8.82 20.14 -8.92
C GLY A 266 8.61 21.13 -10.05
N LEU A 267 7.70 20.83 -10.97
CA LEU A 267 7.39 21.70 -12.11
C LEU A 267 6.65 22.96 -11.62
N LYS A 268 7.06 24.12 -12.12
CA LYS A 268 6.49 25.42 -11.78
C LYS A 268 6.57 26.37 -12.96
N ASP A 269 5.52 27.16 -13.17
CA ASP A 269 5.53 28.31 -14.05
C ASP A 269 4.53 29.35 -13.53
N ASP A 270 4.87 30.63 -13.65
CA ASP A 270 3.99 31.73 -13.20
C ASP A 270 2.71 31.87 -14.03
N ASN A 271 2.68 31.28 -15.24
CA ASN A 271 1.53 31.25 -16.12
C ASN A 271 0.64 30.02 -15.90
N TRP A 272 1.10 29.03 -15.15
CA TRP A 272 0.30 27.86 -14.83
C TRP A 272 -0.60 28.16 -13.63
N LEU A 273 -1.81 28.55 -13.92
CA LEU A 273 -2.83 28.90 -12.93
C LEU A 273 -3.76 27.71 -12.75
N GLN A 274 -3.79 27.17 -11.53
CA GLN A 274 -4.72 26.10 -11.19
C GLN A 274 -6.08 26.70 -10.82
N GLU A 275 -7.13 26.35 -11.56
CA GLU A 275 -8.49 26.60 -11.08
C GLU A 275 -8.73 25.90 -9.76
N ALA A 276 -9.31 26.60 -8.78
CA ALA A 276 -9.55 26.03 -7.45
C ALA A 276 -10.79 26.65 -6.80
N ASN A 277 -11.48 25.88 -6.00
CA ASN A 277 -12.70 26.31 -5.29
C ASN A 277 -12.60 26.06 -3.78
N TYR A 278 -11.47 26.47 -3.18
CA TYR A 278 -11.16 26.17 -1.78
C TYR A 278 -10.74 27.40 -0.97
N SER A 279 -10.91 28.61 -1.53
CA SER A 279 -10.49 29.87 -0.89
C SER A 279 -11.31 30.26 0.34
N ASP A 280 -12.38 29.53 0.65
CA ASP A 280 -13.12 29.71 1.89
C ASP A 280 -12.32 29.18 3.07
N TYR A 281 -11.36 29.97 3.49
CA TYR A 281 -10.44 29.68 4.59
C TYR A 281 -11.15 29.40 5.93
N MET A 282 -12.35 29.91 6.12
CA MET A 282 -13.14 29.76 7.34
C MET A 282 -14.08 28.55 7.30
N SER A 283 -14.16 27.84 6.18
CA SER A 283 -15.01 26.67 6.06
C SER A 283 -14.51 25.51 6.93
N ASP A 284 -15.38 25.00 7.79
CA ASP A 284 -15.13 23.79 8.57
C ASP A 284 -14.99 22.53 7.71
N THR A 285 -15.37 22.60 6.44
CA THR A 285 -15.42 21.46 5.51
C THR A 285 -14.06 20.78 5.32
N TYR A 286 -12.98 21.56 5.37
CA TYR A 286 -11.61 21.05 5.11
C TYR A 286 -10.69 21.17 6.33
N LYS A 287 -11.23 21.35 7.54
CA LYS A 287 -10.43 21.49 8.77
C LYS A 287 -9.56 20.28 9.09
N ASP A 288 -10.04 19.07 8.70
CA ASP A 288 -9.35 17.79 8.91
C ASP A 288 -8.59 17.33 7.66
N ALA A 289 -8.46 18.20 6.65
CA ALA A 289 -7.71 17.89 5.43
C ALA A 289 -6.20 17.80 5.72
N PRO A 290 -5.44 17.04 4.91
CA PRO A 290 -3.98 16.98 5.00
C PRO A 290 -3.33 18.38 4.84
N PRO A 291 -2.12 18.60 5.39
CA PRO A 291 -1.42 19.88 5.32
C PRO A 291 -1.20 20.42 3.89
N GLU A 292 -1.16 19.53 2.90
CA GLU A 292 -1.05 19.88 1.48
C GLU A 292 -2.25 20.72 1.01
N MET A 293 -3.40 20.64 1.69
CA MET A 293 -4.58 21.43 1.38
C MET A 293 -4.45 22.90 1.80
N ASP A 294 -3.59 23.21 2.77
CA ASP A 294 -3.43 24.57 3.30
C ASP A 294 -3.04 25.56 2.20
N PHE A 295 -2.22 25.12 1.23
CA PHE A 295 -1.84 25.96 0.10
C PHE A 295 -3.05 26.40 -0.73
N PHE A 296 -4.02 25.51 -0.96
CA PHE A 296 -5.23 25.77 -1.74
C PHE A 296 -6.33 26.48 -0.93
N ARG A 297 -6.20 26.54 0.39
CA ARG A 297 -7.11 27.26 1.29
C ARG A 297 -6.68 28.70 1.55
N ASP A 298 -5.39 29.01 1.38
CA ASP A 298 -4.84 30.32 1.66
C ASP A 298 -5.27 31.33 0.59
N PRO A 299 -6.11 32.36 0.95
CA PRO A 299 -6.54 33.39 -0.01
C PRO A 299 -5.38 34.18 -0.62
N ALA A 300 -4.21 34.24 0.02
CA ALA A 300 -3.04 34.94 -0.49
C ALA A 300 -2.47 34.30 -1.78
N ASN A 301 -2.74 33.02 -2.00
CA ASN A 301 -2.30 32.31 -3.19
C ASN A 301 -3.25 32.49 -4.39
N TYR A 302 -4.45 33.06 -4.16
CA TYR A 302 -5.43 33.27 -5.21
C TYR A 302 -5.21 34.56 -6.00
N VAL A 303 -5.42 34.44 -7.30
CA VAL A 303 -5.45 35.56 -8.24
C VAL A 303 -6.75 35.52 -9.04
N VAL A 304 -7.09 36.61 -9.72
CA VAL A 304 -8.30 36.74 -10.57
C VAL A 304 -9.58 36.28 -9.86
N TYR A 305 -10.17 37.18 -9.08
CA TYR A 305 -11.47 36.99 -8.41
C TYR A 305 -11.54 35.79 -7.45
N ASN A 306 -10.40 35.39 -6.85
CA ASN A 306 -10.32 34.23 -5.96
C ASN A 306 -10.72 32.89 -6.63
N TYR A 307 -10.39 32.74 -7.90
CA TYR A 307 -10.75 31.55 -8.68
C TYR A 307 -9.54 30.73 -9.16
N TYR A 308 -8.38 31.37 -9.29
CA TYR A 308 -7.15 30.73 -9.76
C TYR A 308 -6.08 30.82 -8.68
N VAL A 309 -5.38 29.70 -8.43
CA VAL A 309 -4.24 29.62 -7.52
C VAL A 309 -2.94 29.69 -8.33
N LYS A 310 -2.03 30.56 -7.87
CA LYS A 310 -0.71 30.77 -8.46
C LYS A 310 0.38 30.10 -7.63
N GLY A 311 1.45 29.70 -8.29
CA GLY A 311 2.66 29.19 -7.63
C GLY A 311 2.57 27.74 -7.17
N VAL A 312 1.60 26.98 -7.70
CA VAL A 312 1.48 25.54 -7.45
C VAL A 312 2.74 24.81 -7.93
N THR A 313 3.18 23.84 -7.14
CA THR A 313 4.22 22.89 -7.55
C THR A 313 3.57 21.59 -8.00
N PHE A 314 3.85 21.17 -9.24
CA PHE A 314 3.32 19.95 -9.80
C PHE A 314 4.36 18.84 -9.71
N ASN A 315 3.98 17.72 -9.09
CA ASN A 315 4.83 16.56 -8.90
C ASN A 315 4.30 15.34 -9.64
N HIS A 316 5.17 14.36 -9.86
CA HIS A 316 4.82 13.07 -10.48
C HIS A 316 4.17 13.19 -11.86
N VAL A 317 4.36 14.32 -12.56
CA VAL A 317 3.71 14.59 -13.85
C VAL A 317 4.23 13.64 -14.92
N ALA A 318 3.34 12.89 -15.54
CA ALA A 318 3.65 11.94 -16.61
C ALA A 318 4.15 12.66 -17.86
N ILE A 319 5.35 12.33 -18.34
CA ILE A 319 5.98 12.94 -19.52
C ILE A 319 5.83 12.04 -20.74
N VAL A 320 6.20 10.78 -20.62
CA VAL A 320 6.14 9.78 -21.68
C VAL A 320 5.93 8.39 -21.08
N SER A 321 5.22 7.51 -21.78
CA SER A 321 4.98 6.15 -21.35
C SER A 321 5.21 5.12 -22.45
N GLN A 322 5.41 3.88 -22.04
CA GLN A 322 5.50 2.70 -22.89
C GLN A 322 4.65 1.58 -22.30
N GLY A 323 3.80 0.94 -23.12
CA GLY A 323 2.96 -0.17 -22.65
C GLY A 323 2.00 0.21 -21.51
N ILE A 324 1.52 1.46 -21.46
CA ILE A 324 0.80 2.01 -20.32
C ILE A 324 -0.55 1.32 -20.05
N ARG A 325 -1.16 0.69 -21.05
CA ARG A 325 -2.48 0.09 -20.88
C ARG A 325 -2.40 -1.29 -20.18
N ASN A 326 -1.52 -2.16 -20.66
CA ASN A 326 -1.40 -3.56 -20.22
C ASN A 326 0.03 -4.13 -20.39
N GLY A 327 1.02 -3.27 -20.36
CA GLY A 327 2.44 -3.61 -20.50
C GLY A 327 2.96 -3.61 -21.94
N VAL A 328 4.29 -3.62 -22.06
CA VAL A 328 5.02 -3.80 -23.31
C VAL A 328 4.93 -5.27 -23.73
N ALA A 329 4.55 -5.52 -24.97
CA ALA A 329 4.41 -6.88 -25.49
C ALA A 329 5.72 -7.67 -25.35
N ASN A 330 5.63 -8.90 -24.86
CA ASN A 330 6.77 -9.81 -24.63
C ASN A 330 7.84 -9.26 -23.67
N SER A 331 7.51 -8.32 -22.80
CA SER A 331 8.43 -7.83 -21.76
C SER A 331 8.76 -8.90 -20.71
N LEU A 332 7.91 -9.91 -20.55
CA LEU A 332 8.14 -11.06 -19.67
C LEU A 332 7.81 -12.36 -20.42
N PRO A 333 8.42 -13.50 -20.04
CA PRO A 333 8.05 -14.81 -20.56
C PRO A 333 6.59 -15.16 -20.25
N SER A 334 5.97 -15.97 -21.11
CA SER A 334 4.60 -16.43 -20.92
C SER A 334 4.40 -17.34 -19.71
N VAL A 335 5.48 -17.98 -19.24
CA VAL A 335 5.50 -18.82 -18.03
C VAL A 335 6.57 -18.30 -17.10
N LEU A 336 6.15 -17.91 -15.91
CA LEU A 336 7.03 -17.51 -14.83
C LEU A 336 7.08 -18.60 -13.76
N LYS A 337 8.21 -18.73 -13.08
CA LYS A 337 8.38 -19.69 -11.99
C LYS A 337 8.84 -19.00 -10.73
N ALA A 338 8.45 -19.57 -9.60
CA ALA A 338 8.86 -19.08 -8.29
C ALA A 338 10.38 -18.96 -8.17
N ASP A 339 10.83 -17.85 -7.57
CA ASP A 339 12.23 -17.53 -7.28
C ASP A 339 13.13 -17.39 -8.53
N GLU A 340 12.55 -17.37 -9.76
CA GLU A 340 13.29 -17.09 -11.00
C GLU A 340 13.13 -15.61 -11.39
N VAL A 341 14.21 -14.82 -11.26
CA VAL A 341 14.21 -13.41 -11.67
C VAL A 341 14.16 -13.31 -13.20
N GLN A 342 13.20 -12.52 -13.69
CA GLN A 342 13.08 -12.14 -15.10
C GLN A 342 13.48 -10.69 -15.29
N THR A 343 14.30 -10.40 -16.28
CA THR A 343 14.80 -9.06 -16.56
C THR A 343 14.24 -8.55 -17.89
N HIS A 344 13.70 -7.33 -17.88
CA HIS A 344 13.34 -6.60 -19.09
C HIS A 344 14.06 -5.26 -19.15
N THR A 345 14.54 -4.88 -20.33
CA THR A 345 15.20 -3.61 -20.58
C THR A 345 14.45 -2.78 -21.61
N THR A 346 14.39 -1.48 -21.40
CA THR A 346 13.86 -0.53 -22.36
C THR A 346 14.63 0.79 -22.30
N THR A 347 14.34 1.72 -23.21
CA THR A 347 15.00 3.04 -23.28
C THR A 347 13.96 4.12 -23.50
N PHE A 348 14.08 5.22 -22.77
CA PHE A 348 13.44 6.47 -23.12
C PHE A 348 14.45 7.32 -23.90
N ASP A 349 14.20 7.55 -25.17
CA ASP A 349 15.11 8.21 -26.07
C ASP A 349 14.83 9.71 -26.21
N ASN A 350 15.87 10.49 -26.52
CA ASN A 350 15.78 11.91 -26.86
C ASN A 350 14.99 12.73 -25.83
N ILE A 351 15.39 12.61 -24.56
CA ILE A 351 14.71 13.28 -23.42
C ILE A 351 14.70 14.82 -23.59
N SER A 352 15.67 15.39 -24.28
CA SER A 352 15.72 16.83 -24.55
C SER A 352 14.55 17.38 -25.38
N GLN A 353 13.77 16.53 -26.04
CA GLN A 353 12.56 16.94 -26.76
C GLN A 353 11.40 17.38 -25.84
N TYR A 354 11.41 16.98 -24.57
CA TYR A 354 10.34 17.27 -23.63
C TYR A 354 10.58 18.58 -22.88
N SER A 355 9.99 19.66 -23.36
CA SER A 355 10.16 21.03 -22.82
C SER A 355 9.64 21.20 -21.40
N LEU A 356 8.73 20.34 -20.94
CA LEU A 356 8.25 20.35 -19.55
C LEU A 356 9.30 19.97 -18.52
N ILE A 357 10.39 19.30 -18.90
CA ILE A 357 11.44 18.89 -17.98
C ILE A 357 12.27 20.09 -17.56
N GLN A 358 12.03 20.61 -16.36
CA GLN A 358 12.75 21.75 -15.80
C GLN A 358 14.04 21.34 -15.04
N ASP A 359 13.99 20.18 -14.36
CA ASP A 359 15.12 19.63 -13.59
C ASP A 359 15.26 18.13 -13.83
N ARG A 360 16.34 17.72 -14.46
CA ARG A 360 16.62 16.31 -14.75
C ARG A 360 16.85 15.45 -13.51
N ASN A 361 17.27 16.06 -12.38
CA ASN A 361 17.45 15.35 -11.13
C ASN A 361 16.12 15.01 -10.43
N LYS A 362 15.03 15.58 -10.90
CA LYS A 362 13.66 15.34 -10.41
C LYS A 362 12.84 14.43 -11.34
N LEU A 363 13.51 13.78 -12.27
CA LEU A 363 12.90 12.74 -13.08
C LEU A 363 12.93 11.41 -12.35
N GLN A 364 11.86 10.64 -12.51
CA GLN A 364 11.74 9.27 -12.01
C GLN A 364 11.19 8.36 -13.10
N VAL A 365 11.59 7.10 -13.06
CA VAL A 365 10.99 6.04 -13.88
C VAL A 365 10.10 5.19 -13.00
N VAL A 366 8.85 5.07 -13.39
CA VAL A 366 7.86 4.15 -12.84
C VAL A 366 7.80 2.93 -13.73
N ALA A 367 7.85 1.73 -13.14
CA ALA A 367 7.56 0.45 -13.76
C ALA A 367 6.27 -0.12 -13.15
N ILE A 368 5.33 -0.54 -13.99
CA ILE A 368 4.02 -1.08 -13.59
C ILE A 368 3.94 -2.51 -14.07
N LEU A 369 3.73 -3.46 -13.17
CA LEU A 369 3.50 -4.86 -13.51
C LEU A 369 2.02 -5.12 -13.68
N PHE A 370 1.64 -5.61 -14.84
CA PHE A 370 0.26 -5.97 -15.18
C PHE A 370 0.09 -7.49 -15.25
N ASN A 371 -1.00 -7.99 -14.71
CA ASN A 371 -1.55 -9.28 -15.11
C ASN A 371 -2.32 -9.06 -16.41
N THR A 372 -1.80 -9.54 -17.52
CA THR A 372 -2.35 -9.25 -18.87
C THR A 372 -3.63 -10.01 -19.17
N LYS A 373 -3.95 -11.06 -18.41
CA LYS A 373 -5.19 -11.82 -18.52
C LYS A 373 -6.37 -11.07 -17.89
N THR A 374 -6.14 -10.42 -16.76
CA THR A 374 -7.16 -9.68 -16.00
C THR A 374 -7.11 -8.16 -16.24
N ASN A 375 -6.06 -7.65 -16.85
CA ASN A 375 -5.70 -6.23 -16.97
C ASN A 375 -5.51 -5.53 -15.63
N ALA A 376 -5.27 -6.28 -14.56
CA ALA A 376 -5.06 -5.72 -13.23
C ALA A 376 -3.61 -5.22 -13.07
N VAL A 377 -3.47 -4.14 -12.29
CA VAL A 377 -2.16 -3.74 -11.76
C VAL A 377 -1.80 -4.70 -10.63
N GLU A 378 -0.74 -5.48 -10.84
CA GLU A 378 -0.28 -6.47 -9.87
C GLU A 378 0.64 -5.84 -8.81
N ASN A 379 1.60 -5.03 -9.26
CA ASN A 379 2.54 -4.32 -8.43
C ASN A 379 3.16 -3.16 -9.21
N ALA A 380 3.92 -2.29 -8.55
CA ALA A 380 4.64 -1.21 -9.19
C ALA A 380 5.99 -0.95 -8.51
N ALA A 381 6.88 -0.26 -9.21
CA ALA A 381 8.15 0.21 -8.67
C ALA A 381 8.49 1.60 -9.23
N VAL A 382 9.27 2.37 -8.50
CA VAL A 382 9.75 3.69 -8.93
C VAL A 382 11.22 3.84 -8.56
N CYS A 383 12.00 4.49 -9.43
CA CYS A 383 13.38 4.84 -9.12
C CYS A 383 13.76 6.23 -9.63
N ASN A 384 14.76 6.82 -8.99
CA ASN A 384 15.48 7.96 -9.52
C ASN A 384 16.43 7.50 -10.65
N ILE A 385 16.84 8.44 -11.51
CA ILE A 385 17.74 8.12 -12.63
C ILE A 385 19.17 8.43 -12.18
N SER A 386 20.02 7.40 -12.12
CA SER A 386 21.43 7.53 -11.77
C SER A 386 22.28 8.00 -12.95
N LYS A 387 23.46 8.52 -12.67
CA LYS A 387 24.47 8.77 -13.69
C LYS A 387 25.12 7.46 -14.11
N ASN A 388 25.53 7.36 -15.37
CA ASN A 388 26.22 6.17 -15.89
C ASN A 388 27.43 5.81 -15.00
N GLY A 389 27.53 4.57 -14.53
CA GLY A 389 28.58 4.06 -13.65
C GLY A 389 28.34 4.26 -12.14
N ASP A 390 27.22 4.85 -11.75
CA ASP A 390 26.80 4.87 -10.35
C ASP A 390 25.81 3.73 -10.09
N ASP A 391 26.27 2.64 -9.50
CA ASP A 391 25.44 1.48 -9.11
C ASP A 391 24.47 1.82 -7.95
N SER A 392 24.33 3.08 -7.62
CA SER A 392 23.45 3.53 -6.55
C SER A 392 21.98 3.47 -6.97
N VAL A 393 21.32 2.38 -6.66
CA VAL A 393 20.23 2.38 -5.69
C VAL A 393 18.83 2.59 -6.24
N THR A 394 18.04 1.55 -6.13
CA THR A 394 16.58 1.61 -5.97
C THR A 394 16.22 2.64 -4.89
N SER A 395 15.15 3.39 -5.05
CA SER A 395 14.69 4.50 -4.19
C SER A 395 14.73 4.22 -2.67
N ILE A 396 14.67 2.95 -2.27
CA ILE A 396 14.67 2.49 -0.87
C ILE A 396 16.03 2.59 -0.18
N GLN A 397 17.16 2.50 -0.90
CA GLN A 397 18.49 2.53 -0.26
C GLN A 397 19.04 3.94 -0.01
N HIS A 398 18.53 4.98 -0.68
CA HIS A 398 19.00 6.35 -0.46
C HIS A 398 18.57 6.94 0.87
N LEU A 399 17.39 6.60 1.38
CA LEU A 399 16.93 7.05 2.69
C LEU A 399 17.72 6.43 3.85
N ASN A 400 18.23 5.22 3.69
CA ASN A 400 19.03 4.54 4.71
C ASN A 400 20.49 5.05 4.79
N LYS A 401 21.06 5.64 3.73
CA LYS A 401 22.42 6.17 3.74
C LYS A 401 22.54 7.59 4.32
N VAL A 402 21.50 8.41 4.22
CA VAL A 402 21.46 9.75 4.83
C VAL A 402 21.17 9.68 6.33
N ALA A 403 20.54 8.59 6.81
CA ALA A 403 20.23 8.38 8.22
C ALA A 403 21.41 7.86 9.08
N SER A 404 22.58 7.52 8.49
CA SER A 404 23.71 6.91 9.21
C SER A 404 24.55 7.89 10.04
N SER A 405 24.18 9.15 10.15
CA SER A 405 24.85 10.14 11.02
C SER A 405 24.01 10.63 12.21
N LYS A 406 22.86 10.00 12.50
CA LYS A 406 22.07 10.33 13.70
C LYS A 406 22.27 9.29 14.78
N THR A 407 22.63 9.73 15.96
CA THR A 407 22.63 8.99 17.23
C THR A 407 21.44 8.04 17.31
N SER A 408 21.72 6.74 17.41
CA SER A 408 20.69 5.70 17.54
C SER A 408 19.81 5.99 18.76
N VAL A 409 18.52 6.15 18.53
CA VAL A 409 17.55 6.32 19.63
C VAL A 409 17.15 4.94 20.08
N ILE A 410 17.32 4.69 21.39
CA ILE A 410 17.05 3.41 22.02
C ILE A 410 15.74 3.55 22.81
N TYR A 411 14.82 2.60 22.64
CA TYR A 411 13.59 2.51 23.41
C TYR A 411 13.54 1.17 24.18
N ASP A 412 12.97 1.17 25.37
CA ASP A 412 12.58 -0.06 26.04
C ASP A 412 11.28 -0.66 25.44
N VAL A 413 10.90 -1.84 25.89
CA VAL A 413 9.68 -2.51 25.40
C VAL A 413 8.38 -1.75 25.72
N MET A 414 8.42 -0.77 26.62
CA MET A 414 7.29 0.10 26.96
C MET A 414 7.27 1.38 26.11
N GLY A 415 8.18 1.50 25.11
CA GLY A 415 8.27 2.67 24.24
C GLY A 415 8.94 3.89 24.87
N ARG A 416 9.57 3.76 26.04
CA ARG A 416 10.29 4.87 26.69
C ARG A 416 11.69 4.97 26.14
N LYS A 417 12.13 6.17 25.79
CA LYS A 417 13.49 6.46 25.33
C LYS A 417 14.49 6.23 26.48
N VAL A 418 15.52 5.43 26.21
CA VAL A 418 16.61 5.16 27.14
C VAL A 418 17.97 5.57 26.55
N ASN A 419 18.91 5.94 27.42
CA ASN A 419 20.20 6.48 26.96
C ASN A 419 21.23 5.39 26.69
N ASN A 420 21.02 4.16 27.14
CA ASN A 420 21.91 3.02 26.93
C ASN A 420 21.19 1.69 27.19
N MET A 421 21.82 0.57 26.82
CA MET A 421 21.32 -0.81 27.00
C MET A 421 22.17 -1.55 28.06
N LYS A 422 22.47 -0.93 29.22
CA LYS A 422 23.32 -1.52 30.24
C LYS A 422 22.60 -2.53 31.14
N THR A 423 21.29 -2.52 31.19
CA THR A 423 20.48 -3.46 31.95
C THR A 423 20.04 -4.61 31.05
N PRO A 424 20.16 -5.90 31.47
CA PRO A 424 19.59 -6.99 30.71
C PRO A 424 18.11 -6.75 30.40
N GLY A 425 17.73 -6.89 29.14
CA GLY A 425 16.36 -6.60 28.69
C GLY A 425 16.22 -6.55 27.18
N VAL A 426 15.01 -6.28 26.74
CA VAL A 426 14.69 -6.14 25.31
C VAL A 426 14.57 -4.65 24.97
N TYR A 427 15.25 -4.23 23.93
CA TYR A 427 15.31 -2.83 23.45
C TYR A 427 14.94 -2.74 21.98
N ILE A 428 14.41 -1.60 21.58
CA ILE A 428 14.13 -1.27 20.18
C ILE A 428 15.13 -0.17 19.77
N VAL A 429 16.01 -0.49 18.83
CA VAL A 429 17.02 0.42 18.29
C VAL A 429 16.82 0.55 16.80
N ASN A 430 16.51 1.74 16.33
CA ASN A 430 16.22 2.01 14.91
C ASN A 430 15.20 1.01 14.31
N GLY A 431 14.12 0.72 15.06
CA GLY A 431 13.07 -0.21 14.63
C GLY A 431 13.42 -1.71 14.73
N LYS A 432 14.61 -2.07 15.21
CA LYS A 432 15.02 -3.47 15.42
C LYS A 432 15.02 -3.83 16.90
N THR A 433 14.50 -5.01 17.21
CA THR A 433 14.55 -5.56 18.57
C THR A 433 15.94 -6.12 18.87
N ILE A 434 16.52 -5.70 19.99
CA ILE A 434 17.81 -6.17 20.51
C ILE A 434 17.60 -6.71 21.93
N VAL A 435 18.10 -7.89 22.20
CA VAL A 435 18.13 -8.48 23.56
C VAL A 435 19.54 -8.31 24.10
N VAL A 436 19.65 -7.75 25.30
CA VAL A 436 20.92 -7.51 26.02
C VAL A 436 20.93 -8.30 27.30
#